data_bd8aba4c7ebd8bdb13fbf2862674ad31
#
_entry.id   bd8aba4c7ebd8bdb13fbf2862674ad31
#
_cell.length_a   1.000
_cell.length_b   1.000
_cell.length_c   1.000
_cell.angle_alpha   90.00
_cell.angle_beta   90.00
_cell.angle_gamma   90.00
#
_symmetry.space_group_name_H-M   'P 1'
#
loop_
_entity.id
_entity.type
_entity.pdbx_description
1 polymer ?
#
loop_
_entity_poly.entity_id
_entity_poly.type
_entity_poly.pdbx_seq_one_letter_code
_entity_poly.pdbx_strand_id
1 'polypeptide(L)'
;ELDGLIDIYLPDLKYIRPNKSMRYSKAYDYFDKASLALKEMRRQVKDEFDGKIMKSGMIIRHLILPQNTNSSIEILDYIKSNLPDTYVSLMAQYTPCGDLSDYPEINRKITKREYDKVLNYALYNSFDKLFIQELSSADKSFIPKFDFTGVL
;
A
#
# COMPACT_ATOMS: atom_id res chain seq x y z
N GLU A 1 14.92 -13.37 -12.42
CA GLU A 1 16.12 -13.53 -11.55
C GLU A 1 15.74 -13.86 -10.10
N LEU A 2 14.60 -13.40 -9.57
CA LEU A 2 14.17 -13.66 -8.18
C LEU A 2 13.27 -14.89 -8.03
N ASP A 3 12.91 -15.54 -9.13
CA ASP A 3 11.99 -16.68 -9.13
C ASP A 3 12.60 -17.85 -8.34
N GLY A 4 11.86 -18.34 -7.34
CA GLY A 4 12.31 -19.38 -6.42
C GLY A 4 13.23 -18.93 -5.28
N LEU A 5 13.53 -17.63 -5.16
CA LEU A 5 14.38 -17.08 -4.10
C LEU A 5 13.60 -16.29 -3.04
N ILE A 6 12.39 -15.87 -3.35
CA ILE A 6 11.54 -15.05 -2.47
C ILE A 6 10.34 -15.87 -2.04
N ASP A 7 10.15 -16.00 -0.75
CA ASP A 7 8.98 -16.68 -0.18
C ASP A 7 7.76 -15.75 -0.11
N ILE A 8 7.95 -14.50 0.35
CA ILE A 8 6.87 -13.55 0.55
C ILE A 8 7.20 -12.20 -0.08
N TYR A 9 6.32 -11.72 -0.95
CA TYR A 9 6.37 -10.37 -1.50
C TYR A 9 5.45 -9.42 -0.71
N LEU A 10 5.98 -8.23 -0.36
CA LEU A 10 5.23 -7.16 0.32
C LEU A 10 5.30 -5.85 -0.50
N PRO A 11 4.83 -5.84 -1.75
CA PRO A 11 4.91 -4.66 -2.60
C PRO A 11 3.97 -3.55 -2.13
N ASP A 12 4.40 -2.30 -2.31
CA ASP A 12 3.54 -1.14 -2.14
C ASP A 12 2.87 -0.76 -3.48
N LEU A 13 1.56 -0.62 -3.49
CA LEU A 13 0.83 0.02 -4.60
C LEU A 13 0.28 1.36 -4.13
N LYS A 14 0.99 2.44 -4.47
CA LYS A 14 0.74 3.78 -3.93
C LYS A 14 -0.16 4.63 -4.83
N TYR A 15 0.01 4.53 -6.14
CA TYR A 15 -0.67 5.37 -7.11
C TYR A 15 -1.18 4.55 -8.29
N ILE A 16 -2.33 4.94 -8.84
CA ILE A 16 -2.84 4.41 -10.09
C ILE A 16 -2.82 5.48 -11.20
N ARG A 17 -2.96 6.75 -10.84
CA ARG A 17 -3.02 7.86 -11.78
C ARG A 17 -1.65 8.53 -11.95
N PRO A 18 -1.16 8.77 -13.20
CA PRO A 18 0.13 9.40 -13.46
C PRO A 18 0.28 10.79 -12.84
N ASN A 19 -0.80 11.58 -12.76
CA ASN A 19 -0.75 12.91 -12.15
C ASN A 19 -0.47 12.84 -10.64
N LYS A 20 -0.91 11.78 -9.95
CA LYS A 20 -0.65 11.58 -8.51
C LYS A 20 0.77 11.09 -8.26
N SER A 21 1.23 10.11 -9.02
CA SER A 21 2.61 9.62 -8.91
C SER A 21 3.63 10.68 -9.29
N MET A 22 3.33 11.49 -10.31
CA MET A 22 4.19 12.63 -10.69
C MET A 22 4.20 13.71 -9.61
N ARG A 23 3.03 14.06 -9.02
CA ARG A 23 2.93 15.08 -7.98
C ARG A 23 3.74 14.68 -6.74
N TYR A 24 3.53 13.48 -6.20
CA TYR A 24 4.09 13.10 -4.90
C TYR A 24 5.42 12.35 -4.97
N SER A 25 5.78 11.77 -6.10
CA SER A 25 6.98 10.93 -6.22
C SER A 25 7.82 11.20 -7.47
N LYS A 26 7.42 12.16 -8.31
CA LYS A 26 8.10 12.51 -9.58
C LYS A 26 8.25 11.31 -10.54
N ALA A 27 7.35 10.34 -10.47
CA ALA A 27 7.40 9.08 -11.22
C ALA A 27 6.15 8.96 -12.11
N TYR A 28 6.24 9.44 -13.34
CA TYR A 28 5.11 9.48 -14.28
C TYR A 28 4.62 8.07 -14.66
N ASP A 29 5.54 7.15 -14.90
CA ASP A 29 5.29 5.77 -15.34
C ASP A 29 5.19 4.76 -14.17
N TYR A 30 4.97 5.26 -12.94
CA TYR A 30 4.92 4.44 -11.73
C TYR A 30 3.95 3.26 -11.86
N PHE A 31 2.70 3.54 -12.28
CA PHE A 31 1.67 2.51 -12.32
C PHE A 31 1.95 1.44 -13.38
N ASP A 32 2.47 1.84 -14.53
CA ASP A 32 2.82 0.89 -15.60
C ASP A 32 3.89 -0.10 -15.12
N LYS A 33 4.92 0.39 -14.42
CA LYS A 33 5.96 -0.45 -13.85
C LYS A 33 5.47 -1.29 -12.67
N ALA A 34 4.73 -0.67 -11.75
CA ALA A 34 4.20 -1.34 -10.57
C ALA A 34 3.23 -2.47 -10.95
N SER A 35 2.33 -2.24 -11.90
CA SER A 35 1.36 -3.23 -12.34
C SER A 35 2.02 -4.47 -12.97
N LEU A 36 3.07 -4.29 -13.76
CA LEU A 36 3.86 -5.39 -14.32
C LEU A 36 4.60 -6.16 -13.21
N ALA A 37 5.22 -5.44 -12.28
CA ALA A 37 5.93 -6.04 -11.16
C ALA A 37 4.99 -6.87 -10.26
N LEU A 38 3.80 -6.35 -9.94
CA LEU A 38 2.80 -7.07 -9.15
C LEU A 38 2.34 -8.37 -9.81
N LYS A 39 2.09 -8.35 -11.13
CA LYS A 39 1.72 -9.54 -11.88
C LYS A 39 2.84 -10.58 -11.87
N GLU A 40 4.08 -10.15 -12.03
CA GLU A 40 5.25 -11.04 -11.98
C GLU A 40 5.47 -11.62 -10.58
N MET A 41 5.39 -10.81 -9.53
CA MET A 41 5.48 -11.28 -8.13
C MET A 41 4.37 -12.31 -7.83
N ARG A 42 3.12 -12.06 -8.25
CA ARG A 42 2.01 -13.00 -8.06
C ARG A 42 2.22 -14.31 -8.84
N ARG A 43 2.85 -14.26 -10.01
CA ARG A 43 3.19 -15.44 -10.78
C ARG A 43 4.21 -16.34 -10.05
N GLN A 44 5.16 -15.72 -9.35
CA GLN A 44 6.29 -16.42 -8.70
C GLN A 44 5.89 -17.16 -7.43
N VAL A 45 4.89 -16.65 -6.67
CA VAL A 45 4.52 -17.21 -5.37
C VAL A 45 3.05 -17.59 -5.30
N LYS A 46 2.76 -18.67 -4.57
CA LYS A 46 1.39 -19.07 -4.18
C LYS A 46 1.22 -18.81 -2.69
N ASP A 47 -0.03 -18.52 -2.28
CA ASP A 47 -0.31 -18.30 -0.87
C ASP A 47 -0.30 -19.64 -0.12
N GLU A 48 0.63 -19.79 0.82
CA GLU A 48 0.76 -20.94 1.71
C GLU A 48 0.84 -20.47 3.16
N PHE A 49 0.10 -21.15 4.03
CA PHE A 49 0.02 -20.84 5.45
C PHE A 49 0.36 -22.03 6.31
N ASP A 50 1.03 -21.75 7.42
CA ASP A 50 1.17 -22.65 8.55
C ASP A 50 0.35 -22.08 9.72
N GLY A 51 -0.85 -22.60 9.92
CA GLY A 51 -1.84 -22.01 10.80
C GLY A 51 -2.23 -20.59 10.36
N LYS A 52 -1.83 -19.59 11.16
CA LYS A 52 -2.08 -18.16 10.86
C LYS A 52 -0.88 -17.43 10.26
N ILE A 53 0.23 -18.13 10.04
CA ILE A 53 1.48 -17.53 9.56
C ILE A 53 1.63 -17.82 8.08
N MET A 54 1.71 -16.77 7.26
CA MET A 54 2.03 -16.91 5.84
C MET A 54 3.48 -17.39 5.69
N LYS A 55 3.68 -18.47 4.95
CA LYS A 55 5.00 -19.03 4.62
C LYS A 55 5.44 -18.67 3.21
N SER A 56 4.49 -18.54 2.31
CA SER A 56 4.71 -18.07 0.94
C SER A 56 3.51 -17.24 0.51
N GLY A 57 3.71 -16.25 -0.37
CA GLY A 57 2.61 -15.46 -0.89
C GLY A 57 2.93 -14.03 -1.23
N MET A 58 1.87 -13.26 -1.51
CA MET A 58 1.98 -11.83 -1.79
C MET A 58 0.92 -11.05 -1.02
N ILE A 59 1.34 -9.98 -0.34
CA ILE A 59 0.44 -9.04 0.33
C ILE A 59 0.71 -7.65 -0.25
N ILE A 60 -0.23 -7.10 -1.01
CA ILE A 60 -0.13 -5.74 -1.53
C ILE A 60 -0.42 -4.76 -0.40
N ARG A 61 0.52 -3.87 -0.11
CA ARG A 61 0.35 -2.82 0.88
C ARG A 61 -0.14 -1.55 0.20
N HIS A 62 -1.21 -0.97 0.73
CA HIS A 62 -1.73 0.32 0.26
C HIS A 62 -1.87 1.30 1.41
N LEU A 63 -1.11 2.39 1.37
CA LEU A 63 -1.17 3.49 2.32
C LEU A 63 -2.17 4.54 1.84
N ILE A 64 -3.24 4.75 2.60
CA ILE A 64 -4.24 5.75 2.30
C ILE A 64 -3.68 7.14 2.59
N LEU A 65 -3.64 8.02 1.59
CA LEU A 65 -3.23 9.41 1.75
C LEU A 65 -4.43 10.33 2.01
N PRO A 66 -4.26 11.38 2.83
CA PRO A 66 -5.29 12.40 3.02
C PRO A 66 -5.75 12.99 1.69
N GLN A 67 -7.04 13.25 1.56
CA GLN A 67 -7.71 13.78 0.35
C GLN A 67 -7.53 12.92 -0.93
N ASN A 68 -7.04 11.68 -0.80
CA ASN A 68 -6.84 10.79 -1.93
C ASN A 68 -7.66 9.49 -1.86
N THR A 69 -8.76 9.48 -1.09
CA THR A 69 -9.61 8.29 -0.89
C THR A 69 -10.18 7.71 -2.20
N ASN A 70 -10.50 8.55 -3.19
CA ASN A 70 -10.96 8.07 -4.48
C ASN A 70 -9.85 7.32 -5.24
N SER A 71 -8.59 7.78 -5.16
CA SER A 71 -7.46 7.04 -5.73
C SER A 71 -7.25 5.68 -5.02
N SER A 72 -7.48 5.62 -3.70
CA SER A 72 -7.44 4.36 -2.97
C SER A 72 -8.53 3.38 -3.44
N ILE A 73 -9.73 3.88 -3.70
CA ILE A 73 -10.83 3.08 -4.27
C ILE A 73 -10.46 2.53 -5.65
N GLU A 74 -9.92 3.36 -6.54
CA GLU A 74 -9.47 2.92 -7.87
C GLU A 74 -8.36 1.85 -7.80
N ILE A 75 -7.46 1.95 -6.82
CA ILE A 75 -6.44 0.93 -6.57
C ILE A 75 -7.08 -0.38 -6.12
N LEU A 76 -8.06 -0.34 -5.23
CA LEU A 76 -8.80 -1.53 -4.82
C LEU A 76 -9.53 -2.17 -6.00
N ASP A 77 -10.21 -1.38 -6.85
CA ASP A 77 -10.85 -1.87 -8.07
C ASP A 77 -9.86 -2.56 -9.02
N TYR A 78 -8.68 -1.95 -9.20
CA TYR A 78 -7.63 -2.55 -10.00
C TYR A 78 -7.18 -3.90 -9.44
N ILE A 79 -6.91 -3.98 -8.13
CA ILE A 79 -6.48 -5.22 -7.47
C ILE A 79 -7.55 -6.30 -7.66
N LYS A 80 -8.81 -5.98 -7.38
CA LYS A 80 -9.92 -6.91 -7.51
C LYS A 80 -10.07 -7.47 -8.94
N SER A 81 -9.88 -6.61 -9.94
CA SER A 81 -10.07 -6.98 -11.34
C SER A 81 -8.89 -7.70 -11.97
N ASN A 82 -7.66 -7.41 -11.53
CA ASN A 82 -6.43 -7.87 -12.19
C ASN A 82 -5.60 -8.84 -11.35
N LEU A 83 -5.78 -8.85 -10.04
CA LEU A 83 -5.04 -9.68 -9.09
C LEU A 83 -6.03 -10.28 -8.07
N PRO A 84 -7.05 -11.02 -8.57
CA PRO A 84 -8.05 -11.62 -7.68
C PRO A 84 -7.36 -12.54 -6.67
N ASP A 85 -7.97 -12.71 -5.53
CA ASP A 85 -7.48 -13.56 -4.42
C ASP A 85 -6.14 -13.13 -3.78
N THR A 86 -5.64 -11.93 -4.10
CA THR A 86 -4.43 -11.41 -3.46
C THR A 86 -4.76 -10.71 -2.13
N TYR A 87 -3.94 -10.96 -1.11
CA TYR A 87 -4.05 -10.26 0.17
C TYR A 87 -3.71 -8.78 0.02
N VAL A 88 -4.50 -7.94 0.67
CA VAL A 88 -4.31 -6.49 0.71
C VAL A 88 -4.14 -6.04 2.16
N SER A 89 -3.10 -5.28 2.44
CA SER A 89 -2.92 -4.57 3.72
C SER A 89 -3.28 -3.10 3.52
N LEU A 90 -4.42 -2.70 4.10
CA LEU A 90 -4.91 -1.34 4.05
C LEU A 90 -4.36 -0.56 5.23
N MET A 91 -3.46 0.40 4.96
CA MET A 91 -2.70 1.10 5.99
C MET A 91 -3.22 2.53 6.19
N ALA A 92 -3.42 2.91 7.47
CA ALA A 92 -3.86 4.23 7.90
C ALA A 92 -2.72 5.08 8.51
N GLN A 93 -1.52 4.53 8.60
CA GLN A 93 -0.41 5.11 9.37
C GLN A 93 0.37 6.21 8.65
N TYR A 94 -0.27 6.91 7.71
CA TYR A 94 0.38 8.05 7.06
C TYR A 94 0.75 9.13 8.07
N THR A 95 2.03 9.51 8.09
CA THR A 95 2.55 10.63 8.89
C THR A 95 3.29 11.58 7.97
N PRO A 96 2.91 12.87 7.94
CA PRO A 96 3.65 13.89 7.18
C PRO A 96 5.11 13.91 7.60
N CYS A 97 6.04 13.92 6.64
CA CYS A 97 7.48 13.96 6.88
C CYS A 97 8.15 14.89 5.86
N GLY A 98 9.14 15.65 6.31
CA GLY A 98 9.84 16.64 5.49
C GLY A 98 9.04 17.92 5.24
N ASP A 99 9.51 18.73 4.29
CA ASP A 99 8.81 19.95 3.88
C ASP A 99 7.68 19.60 2.89
N LEU A 100 6.45 19.81 3.32
CA LEU A 100 5.23 19.58 2.55
C LEU A 100 4.47 20.89 2.26
N SER A 101 5.13 22.04 2.27
CA SER A 101 4.53 23.36 1.98
C SER A 101 3.82 23.39 0.63
N ASP A 102 4.38 22.73 -0.39
CA ASP A 102 3.80 22.60 -1.74
C ASP A 102 2.70 21.53 -1.84
N TYR A 103 2.45 20.77 -0.76
CA TYR A 103 1.53 19.63 -0.71
C TYR A 103 0.56 19.74 0.49
N PRO A 104 -0.16 20.86 0.65
CA PRO A 104 -0.98 21.10 1.84
C PRO A 104 -2.06 20.03 2.05
N GLU A 105 -2.52 19.38 0.97
CA GLU A 105 -3.53 18.33 1.03
C GLU A 105 -3.05 17.06 1.75
N ILE A 106 -1.75 16.78 1.74
CA ILE A 106 -1.15 15.64 2.45
C ILE A 106 -0.31 16.07 3.66
N ASN A 107 -0.27 17.37 4.00
CA ASN A 107 0.46 17.86 5.16
C ASN A 107 -0.35 17.70 6.47
N ARG A 108 -0.99 16.57 6.63
CA ARG A 108 -1.73 16.15 7.83
C ARG A 108 -1.89 14.63 7.86
N LYS A 109 -2.23 14.09 9.01
CA LYS A 109 -2.64 12.69 9.11
C LYS A 109 -4.00 12.47 8.42
N ILE A 110 -4.27 11.23 8.06
CA ILE A 110 -5.60 10.80 7.58
C ILE A 110 -6.65 10.96 8.69
N THR A 111 -7.85 11.35 8.33
CA THR A 111 -8.98 11.39 9.25
C THR A 111 -9.68 10.04 9.32
N LYS A 112 -10.37 9.78 10.45
CA LYS A 112 -11.20 8.57 10.59
C LYS A 112 -12.21 8.44 9.45
N ARG A 113 -12.86 9.53 9.05
CA ARG A 113 -13.84 9.54 7.95
C ARG A 113 -13.22 9.12 6.61
N GLU A 114 -12.00 9.56 6.32
CA GLU A 114 -11.30 9.18 5.09
C GLU A 114 -10.94 7.69 5.11
N TYR A 115 -10.44 7.21 6.25
CA TYR A 115 -10.14 5.80 6.44
C TYR A 115 -11.39 4.93 6.31
N ASP A 116 -12.44 5.25 7.09
CA ASP A 116 -13.69 4.50 7.08
C ASP A 116 -14.32 4.44 5.68
N LYS A 117 -14.19 5.52 4.88
CA LYS A 117 -14.69 5.53 3.50
C LYS A 117 -14.04 4.44 2.66
N VAL A 118 -12.71 4.30 2.72
CA VAL A 118 -11.97 3.31 1.93
C VAL A 118 -12.18 1.90 2.49
N LEU A 119 -12.16 1.76 3.82
CA LEU A 119 -12.42 0.48 4.48
C LEU A 119 -13.82 -0.05 4.17
N ASN A 120 -14.84 0.79 4.32
CA ASN A 120 -16.22 0.39 4.00
C ASN A 120 -16.37 0.00 2.54
N TYR A 121 -15.70 0.72 1.63
CA TYR A 121 -15.67 0.34 0.22
C TYR A 121 -15.10 -1.07 0.01
N ALA A 122 -13.96 -1.37 0.65
CA ALA A 122 -13.35 -2.69 0.56
C ALA A 122 -14.29 -3.79 1.11
N LEU A 123 -14.88 -3.57 2.28
CA LEU A 123 -15.80 -4.54 2.91
C LEU A 123 -17.06 -4.75 2.05
N TYR A 124 -17.66 -3.68 1.53
CA TYR A 124 -18.84 -3.77 0.65
C TYR A 124 -18.56 -4.52 -0.66
N ASN A 125 -17.33 -4.44 -1.14
CA ASN A 125 -16.91 -5.10 -2.37
C ASN A 125 -16.27 -6.48 -2.12
N SER A 126 -16.52 -7.09 -0.96
CA SER A 126 -16.09 -8.46 -0.63
C SER A 126 -14.58 -8.69 -0.82
N PHE A 127 -13.77 -7.81 -0.22
CA PHE A 127 -12.35 -8.08 -0.07
C PHE A 127 -12.14 -9.01 1.13
N ASP A 128 -12.25 -10.31 0.92
CA ASP A 128 -12.16 -11.30 2.01
C ASP A 128 -10.73 -11.46 2.56
N LYS A 129 -9.72 -11.11 1.72
CA LYS A 129 -8.29 -11.17 2.07
C LYS A 129 -7.75 -9.79 2.42
N LEU A 130 -8.30 -9.16 3.47
CA LEU A 130 -7.97 -7.81 3.89
C LEU A 130 -7.33 -7.78 5.27
N PHE A 131 -6.10 -7.26 5.36
CA PHE A 131 -5.48 -6.88 6.63
C PHE A 131 -5.79 -5.41 6.91
N ILE A 132 -6.36 -5.14 8.07
CA ILE A 132 -6.78 -3.82 8.52
C ILE A 132 -5.86 -3.39 9.65
N GLN A 133 -5.30 -2.19 9.56
CA GLN A 133 -4.55 -1.58 10.65
C GLN A 133 -5.43 -0.56 11.37
N GLU A 134 -5.34 -0.52 12.69
CA GLU A 134 -6.02 0.49 13.49
C GLU A 134 -5.36 1.86 13.31
N LEU A 135 -6.17 2.92 13.34
CA LEU A 135 -5.69 4.31 13.27
C LEU A 135 -4.72 4.68 14.42
N SER A 136 -4.83 3.99 15.55
CA SER A 136 -3.96 4.14 16.72
C SER A 136 -2.50 3.75 16.46
N SER A 137 -2.24 2.93 15.44
CA SER A 137 -0.88 2.48 15.10
C SER A 137 -0.04 3.53 14.36
N ALA A 138 -0.58 4.72 14.06
CA ALA A 138 0.15 5.82 13.43
C ALA A 138 1.00 6.60 14.46
N ASP A 139 2.06 5.98 15.01
CA ASP A 139 3.00 6.63 15.91
C ASP A 139 4.28 7.05 15.17
N LYS A 140 4.78 8.26 15.47
CA LYS A 140 6.05 8.78 14.94
C LYS A 140 7.27 7.97 15.38
N SER A 141 7.17 7.18 16.46
CA SER A 141 8.24 6.31 16.95
C SER A 141 8.66 5.22 15.96
N PHE A 142 7.79 4.87 15.00
CA PHE A 142 8.09 3.90 13.94
C PHE A 142 8.82 4.49 12.72
N ILE A 143 9.01 5.81 12.67
CA ILE A 143 9.81 6.44 11.61
C ILE A 143 11.25 6.45 12.07
N PRO A 144 12.16 5.67 11.45
CA PRO A 144 13.57 5.70 11.83
C PRO A 144 14.14 7.09 11.58
N LYS A 145 15.02 7.52 12.45
CA LYS A 145 15.84 8.70 12.17
C LYS A 145 16.80 8.33 11.05
N PHE A 146 16.68 9.00 9.91
CA PHE A 146 17.60 8.83 8.77
C PHE A 146 18.92 9.59 9.03
N ASP A 147 19.60 9.26 10.11
CA ASP A 147 20.84 9.91 10.59
C ASP A 147 22.08 9.03 10.35
N PHE A 148 21.94 7.99 9.54
CA PHE A 148 22.98 6.99 9.22
C PHE A 148 23.50 6.20 10.44
N THR A 149 22.89 6.30 11.62
CA THR A 149 23.23 5.45 12.75
C THR A 149 22.85 4.00 12.44
N GLY A 150 23.82 3.10 12.51
CA GLY A 150 23.65 1.68 12.19
C GLY A 150 24.02 1.30 10.75
N VAL A 151 24.53 2.22 9.95
CA VAL A 151 25.11 1.96 8.63
C VAL A 151 26.64 2.15 8.75
N LEU A 152 27.31 1.16 9.32
CA LEU A 152 28.77 0.99 9.32
C LEU A 152 29.08 -0.43 8.92
#